data_8b465371cbccaad76310c6835e0d6d56
#
_entry.id   8b465371cbccaad76310c6835e0d6d56
#
_cell.length_a   1.000
_cell.length_b   1.000
_cell.length_c   1.000
_cell.angle_alpha   90.00
_cell.angle_beta   90.00
_cell.angle_gamma   90.00
#
_symmetry.space_group_name_H-M   'P 1'
#
loop_
_entity.id
_entity.type
_entity.pdbx_description
1 polymer ?
#
loop_
_entity_poly.entity_id
_entity_poly.type
_entity_poly.pdbx_seq_one_letter_code
_entity_poly.pdbx_strand_id
1 'polypeptide(L)'
;QEANICPVTSDTSSSSNNPTEQTTVTNTDDLSLDSDIETTELNHNYEIYNNGKKVDALNLYGLFKQIDNGFIYSKINKDSPNEMEYYRYYLDKKNSVKLGSIKNWSMQIHDKAYVNNHLCFTSSTGDITDEENRTLEFIDIDLNKNKMTTVFSDKGGFPYDTVTGADNLVIITKVLDNGTSLELYDTETQKFKQLKYLEFDDKNSIGETIRKVSIDKSTKTISLLVLDCISQNEASLKIETYDYDMNFQKSYDISNISDDSNELIQGVQVFDFKNNYLFYQNFSITRCIGYIDSDKLKKSDISEDVDDTFSIVSASEDDSDTNLLYKRAESNSENNYIYLFDTTNKTMKETKFNIEEKGYTIGGISRIGKDNLMILMSPDNADKKSDLNSRIYFTKLSDLNFQ
;
A
#
# COMPACT_ATOMS: atom_id res chain seq x y z
N GLN A 1 31.88 -10.30 4.89
CA GLN A 1 30.86 -10.24 5.95
C GLN A 1 29.56 -10.67 5.30
N GLU A 2 29.06 -11.85 5.64
CA GLU A 2 27.76 -12.36 5.20
C GLU A 2 26.68 -11.47 5.82
N ALA A 3 25.80 -10.96 4.99
CA ALA A 3 24.68 -10.15 5.45
C ALA A 3 23.69 -11.03 6.23
N ASN A 4 23.26 -10.58 7.40
CA ASN A 4 22.22 -11.27 8.16
C ASN A 4 20.94 -11.36 7.32
N ILE A 5 20.42 -12.54 7.13
CA ILE A 5 19.19 -12.79 6.32
C ILE A 5 17.95 -12.39 7.11
N CYS A 6 17.96 -12.54 8.41
CA CYS A 6 16.84 -12.15 9.26
C CYS A 6 17.01 -10.72 9.78
N PRO A 7 15.96 -9.90 9.77
CA PRO A 7 16.06 -8.51 10.19
C PRO A 7 16.42 -8.39 11.67
N VAL A 8 17.53 -7.72 11.93
CA VAL A 8 17.72 -7.06 13.21
C VAL A 8 16.84 -5.82 13.13
N THR A 9 16.00 -5.57 14.12
CA THR A 9 15.06 -4.44 14.15
C THR A 9 15.83 -3.12 14.25
N SER A 10 16.45 -2.71 13.18
CA SER A 10 16.93 -1.37 12.93
C SER A 10 17.15 -1.23 11.44
N ASP A 11 16.46 -0.31 10.83
CA ASP A 11 16.55 0.16 9.46
C ASP A 11 15.51 -0.40 8.48
N THR A 12 14.30 0.12 8.59
CA THR A 12 13.46 0.32 7.41
C THR A 12 13.47 1.78 7.00
N SER A 13 14.64 2.31 6.65
CA SER A 13 14.73 3.54 5.89
C SER A 13 14.60 3.19 4.42
N SER A 14 13.42 3.32 3.87
CA SER A 14 13.21 3.29 2.42
C SER A 14 13.81 4.56 1.79
N SER A 15 15.09 4.55 1.47
CA SER A 15 15.66 5.54 0.57
C SER A 15 15.44 5.07 -0.87
N SER A 16 14.60 5.77 -1.61
CA SER A 16 14.58 5.71 -3.06
C SER A 16 15.90 6.28 -3.58
N ASN A 17 16.87 5.42 -3.87
CA ASN A 17 18.09 5.83 -4.57
C ASN A 17 17.99 5.48 -6.04
N ASN A 18 17.81 6.50 -6.86
CA ASN A 18 18.29 6.48 -8.24
C ASN A 18 19.83 6.56 -8.21
N PRO A 19 20.55 5.79 -9.03
CA PRO A 19 22.00 5.88 -9.10
C PRO A 19 22.40 7.14 -9.87
N THR A 20 23.00 8.11 -9.20
CA THR A 20 23.75 9.18 -9.84
C THR A 20 25.10 9.32 -9.14
N GLU A 21 26.12 9.32 -9.95
CA GLU A 21 27.56 9.41 -9.77
C GLU A 21 28.07 10.06 -8.46
N GLN A 22 29.08 9.37 -7.91
CA GLN A 22 29.97 9.87 -6.88
C GLN A 22 30.68 11.16 -7.30
N THR A 23 30.45 12.22 -6.55
CA THR A 23 31.41 13.30 -6.37
C THR A 23 31.55 13.57 -4.88
N THR A 24 32.72 13.23 -4.37
CA THR A 24 33.19 13.60 -3.05
C THR A 24 33.28 15.11 -2.92
N VAL A 25 32.48 15.70 -2.03
CA VAL A 25 32.76 17.03 -1.47
C VAL A 25 32.56 16.97 0.04
N THR A 26 33.66 17.01 0.75
CA THR A 26 33.72 17.39 2.16
C THR A 26 33.36 18.87 2.27
N ASN A 27 32.28 19.19 3.00
CA ASN A 27 32.23 20.36 3.88
C ASN A 27 30.97 20.28 4.76
N THR A 28 31.21 20.22 6.05
CA THR A 28 30.27 20.54 7.11
C THR A 28 30.04 22.04 7.09
N ASP A 29 28.86 22.47 6.67
CA ASP A 29 28.31 23.76 7.05
C ASP A 29 26.78 23.67 7.08
N ASP A 30 26.24 24.21 8.17
CA ASP A 30 24.86 24.42 8.52
C ASP A 30 23.87 24.39 7.33
N LEU A 31 23.13 23.30 7.19
CA LEU A 31 21.88 23.31 6.45
C LEU A 31 20.78 23.93 7.33
N SER A 32 20.83 25.26 7.46
CA SER A 32 19.61 26.00 7.69
C SER A 32 18.72 25.75 6.45
N LEU A 33 17.62 25.02 6.61
CA LEU A 33 16.56 24.95 5.62
C LEU A 33 16.16 26.39 5.29
N ASP A 34 16.55 26.82 4.10
CA ASP A 34 16.10 28.10 3.54
C ASP A 34 14.57 28.12 3.56
N SER A 35 14.03 29.04 4.32
CA SER A 35 12.59 29.20 4.56
C SER A 35 11.79 29.70 3.35
N ASP A 36 12.37 29.66 2.17
CA ASP A 36 11.82 30.23 0.93
C ASP A 36 11.42 29.18 -0.14
N ILE A 37 11.27 27.90 0.22
CA ILE A 37 10.57 26.97 -0.65
C ILE A 37 9.11 27.36 -0.61
N GLU A 38 8.61 27.97 -1.68
CA GLU A 38 7.19 28.27 -1.81
C GLU A 38 6.40 26.98 -1.67
N THR A 39 5.69 26.83 -0.55
CA THR A 39 4.83 25.66 -0.23
C THR A 39 3.76 25.40 -1.29
N THR A 40 3.57 26.31 -2.21
CA THR A 40 2.73 26.15 -3.41
C THR A 40 3.29 25.13 -4.40
N GLU A 41 4.60 24.87 -4.42
CA GLU A 41 5.21 23.90 -5.32
C GLU A 41 5.01 22.45 -4.87
N LEU A 42 4.67 22.24 -3.59
CA LEU A 42 4.46 20.89 -3.05
C LEU A 42 3.06 20.33 -3.33
N ASN A 43 2.06 21.19 -3.54
CA ASN A 43 0.73 20.77 -3.96
C ASN A 43 0.63 20.90 -5.49
N HIS A 44 0.18 19.83 -6.15
CA HIS A 44 0.06 19.74 -7.60
C HIS A 44 -1.39 19.83 -8.05
N ASN A 45 -1.59 20.24 -9.30
CA ASN A 45 -2.92 20.30 -9.89
C ASN A 45 -3.32 18.94 -10.47
N TYR A 46 -4.54 18.53 -10.15
CA TYR A 46 -5.16 17.31 -10.66
C TYR A 46 -6.48 17.64 -11.33
N GLU A 47 -6.70 17.07 -12.49
CA GLU A 47 -7.99 17.13 -13.18
C GLU A 47 -8.80 15.87 -12.86
N ILE A 48 -10.09 16.01 -12.58
CA ILE A 48 -10.98 14.93 -12.21
C ILE A 48 -11.92 14.64 -13.37
N TYR A 49 -11.97 13.40 -13.77
CA TYR A 49 -12.82 12.88 -14.82
C TYR A 49 -13.78 11.82 -14.27
N ASN A 50 -15.02 11.89 -14.69
CA ASN A 50 -16.03 10.88 -14.37
C ASN A 50 -16.71 10.43 -15.67
N ASN A 51 -16.66 9.13 -15.96
CA ASN A 51 -17.18 8.55 -17.21
C ASN A 51 -16.66 9.30 -18.45
N GLY A 52 -15.34 9.53 -18.50
CA GLY A 52 -14.67 10.17 -19.63
C GLY A 52 -14.82 11.70 -19.74
N LYS A 53 -15.58 12.35 -18.86
CA LYS A 53 -15.78 13.80 -18.87
C LYS A 53 -15.07 14.47 -17.70
N LYS A 54 -14.34 15.57 -17.98
CA LYS A 54 -13.78 16.42 -16.93
C LYS A 54 -14.92 17.04 -16.12
N VAL A 55 -14.89 16.83 -14.81
CA VAL A 55 -15.92 17.30 -13.89
C VAL A 55 -15.42 18.34 -12.91
N ASP A 56 -14.11 18.33 -12.59
CA ASP A 56 -13.50 19.23 -11.62
C ASP A 56 -11.98 19.31 -11.77
N ALA A 57 -11.34 20.17 -10.98
CA ALA A 57 -9.90 20.23 -10.80
C ALA A 57 -9.57 20.59 -9.34
N LEU A 58 -8.56 19.94 -8.77
CA LEU A 58 -8.11 20.15 -7.40
C LEU A 58 -6.61 20.39 -7.35
N ASN A 59 -6.20 21.21 -6.38
CA ASN A 59 -4.80 21.34 -6.00
C ASN A 59 -4.57 20.55 -4.71
N LEU A 60 -3.77 19.49 -4.76
CA LEU A 60 -3.55 18.55 -3.65
C LEU A 60 -2.10 18.06 -3.62
N TYR A 61 -1.65 17.60 -2.46
CA TYR A 61 -0.32 16.99 -2.30
C TYR A 61 -0.30 15.55 -2.79
N GLY A 62 -1.29 14.74 -2.40
CA GLY A 62 -1.37 13.34 -2.81
C GLY A 62 -2.75 12.73 -2.66
N LEU A 63 -3.03 11.75 -3.51
CA LEU A 63 -4.19 10.89 -3.37
C LEU A 63 -3.94 9.94 -2.20
N PHE A 64 -4.93 9.83 -1.32
CA PHE A 64 -4.77 9.04 -0.12
C PHE A 64 -5.49 7.69 -0.20
N LYS A 65 -6.78 7.70 -0.46
CA LYS A 65 -7.59 6.47 -0.60
C LYS A 65 -8.85 6.74 -1.39
N GLN A 66 -9.21 5.86 -2.32
CA GLN A 66 -10.55 5.82 -2.90
C GLN A 66 -11.55 5.37 -1.83
N ILE A 67 -12.71 5.99 -1.81
CA ILE A 67 -13.85 5.66 -0.96
C ILE A 67 -15.13 5.70 -1.79
N ASP A 68 -16.24 5.27 -1.21
CA ASP A 68 -17.53 5.38 -1.87
C ASP A 68 -17.83 6.83 -2.23
N ASN A 69 -18.23 7.04 -3.49
CA ASN A 69 -18.57 8.34 -4.06
C ASN A 69 -17.46 9.40 -3.99
N GLY A 70 -16.19 8.98 -4.16
CA GLY A 70 -15.07 9.91 -4.24
C GLY A 70 -13.76 9.37 -3.71
N PHE A 71 -13.00 10.24 -3.05
CA PHE A 71 -11.69 9.87 -2.49
C PHE A 71 -11.28 10.79 -1.34
N ILE A 72 -10.32 10.32 -0.56
CA ILE A 72 -9.61 11.13 0.42
C ILE A 72 -8.28 11.55 -0.20
N TYR A 73 -7.91 12.80 0.01
CA TYR A 73 -6.65 13.37 -0.41
C TYR A 73 -6.00 14.19 0.70
N SER A 74 -4.71 14.38 0.57
CA SER A 74 -3.92 15.23 1.46
C SER A 74 -3.49 16.52 0.76
N LYS A 75 -3.30 17.56 1.56
CA LYS A 75 -2.83 18.87 1.14
C LYS A 75 -1.91 19.46 2.19
N ILE A 76 -0.79 20.03 1.76
CA ILE A 76 0.06 20.79 2.67
C ILE A 76 -0.60 22.14 2.96
N ASN A 77 -0.71 22.46 4.24
CA ASN A 77 -1.24 23.75 4.68
C ASN A 77 -0.27 24.87 4.28
N LYS A 78 -0.75 25.86 3.51
CA LYS A 78 0.08 26.97 3.02
C LYS A 78 0.63 27.86 4.12
N ASP A 79 -0.16 28.03 5.20
CA ASP A 79 0.21 28.87 6.34
C ASP A 79 1.03 28.13 7.40
N SER A 80 1.09 26.80 7.30
CA SER A 80 1.83 25.92 8.20
C SER A 80 2.37 24.71 7.42
N PRO A 81 3.55 24.81 6.78
CA PRO A 81 4.10 23.73 5.93
C PRO A 81 4.34 22.41 6.67
N ASN A 82 4.41 22.46 8.00
CA ASN A 82 4.54 21.28 8.86
C ASN A 82 3.20 20.58 9.13
N GLU A 83 2.10 21.08 8.56
CA GLU A 83 0.77 20.52 8.76
C GLU A 83 0.24 19.92 7.47
N MET A 84 -0.07 18.62 7.50
CA MET A 84 -0.75 17.89 6.44
C MET A 84 -2.23 17.86 6.75
N GLU A 85 -3.03 18.43 5.87
CA GLU A 85 -4.48 18.45 5.96
C GLU A 85 -5.08 17.31 5.14
N TYR A 86 -6.14 16.69 5.66
CA TYR A 86 -6.88 15.63 4.99
C TYR A 86 -8.27 16.08 4.63
N TYR A 87 -8.70 15.77 3.39
CA TYR A 87 -9.96 16.18 2.82
C TYR A 87 -10.67 14.99 2.19
N ARG A 88 -12.00 14.98 2.32
CA ARG A 88 -12.88 14.11 1.54
C ARG A 88 -13.43 14.87 0.35
N TYR A 89 -13.21 14.35 -0.85
CA TYR A 89 -13.85 14.85 -2.07
C TYR A 89 -15.09 14.03 -2.39
N TYR A 90 -16.20 14.70 -2.63
CA TYR A 90 -17.46 14.11 -3.06
C TYR A 90 -17.63 14.28 -4.57
N LEU A 91 -17.64 13.15 -5.30
CA LEU A 91 -17.70 13.13 -6.75
C LEU A 91 -19.03 13.67 -7.29
N ASP A 92 -20.15 13.36 -6.63
CA ASP A 92 -21.49 13.81 -7.00
C ASP A 92 -21.70 15.30 -6.75
N LYS A 93 -21.15 15.84 -5.66
CA LYS A 93 -21.31 17.24 -5.25
C LYS A 93 -20.21 18.15 -5.78
N LYS A 94 -19.12 17.59 -6.28
CA LYS A 94 -17.92 18.32 -6.73
C LYS A 94 -17.41 19.29 -5.68
N ASN A 95 -17.33 18.84 -4.46
CA ASN A 95 -16.83 19.64 -3.34
C ASN A 95 -16.01 18.80 -2.37
N SER A 96 -15.22 19.48 -1.57
CA SER A 96 -14.37 18.88 -0.53
C SER A 96 -14.75 19.35 0.85
N VAL A 97 -14.60 18.44 1.81
CA VAL A 97 -14.77 18.72 3.24
C VAL A 97 -13.48 18.36 3.97
N LYS A 98 -12.97 19.28 4.79
CA LYS A 98 -11.81 19.02 5.64
C LYS A 98 -12.18 18.01 6.73
N LEU A 99 -11.36 16.99 6.90
CA LEU A 99 -11.54 15.93 7.89
C LEU A 99 -10.73 16.21 9.16
N GLY A 100 -9.52 16.73 8.99
CA GLY A 100 -8.59 17.03 10.05
C GLY A 100 -7.19 17.31 9.51
N SER A 101 -6.22 17.38 10.42
CA SER A 101 -4.83 17.59 10.06
C SER A 101 -3.87 16.88 11.01
N ILE A 102 -2.65 16.59 10.52
CA ILE A 102 -1.54 16.05 11.29
C ILE A 102 -0.42 17.08 11.29
N LYS A 103 0.03 17.49 12.48
CA LYS A 103 1.18 18.39 12.65
C LYS A 103 2.48 17.61 12.69
N ASN A 104 3.54 18.24 12.22
CA ASN A 104 4.88 17.64 12.17
C ASN A 104 4.89 16.27 11.48
N TRP A 105 4.10 16.15 10.40
CA TRP A 105 4.00 14.93 9.63
C TRP A 105 5.36 14.55 9.02
N SER A 106 5.64 13.26 9.00
CA SER A 106 6.74 12.71 8.22
C SER A 106 6.20 11.99 6.99
N MET A 107 7.00 11.84 5.94
CA MET A 107 6.55 11.29 4.65
C MET A 107 6.15 9.81 4.68
N GLN A 108 6.25 9.14 5.83
CA GLN A 108 5.92 7.73 5.97
C GLN A 108 4.45 7.55 6.31
N ILE A 109 3.66 7.24 5.30
CA ILE A 109 2.29 6.76 5.46
C ILE A 109 2.30 5.28 5.11
N HIS A 110 1.93 4.47 6.10
CA HIS A 110 1.85 3.03 5.97
C HIS A 110 0.52 2.58 5.34
N ASP A 111 0.26 1.30 5.34
CA ASP A 111 -0.97 0.71 4.82
C ASP A 111 -2.24 1.34 5.42
N LYS A 112 -3.34 1.22 4.70
CA LYS A 112 -4.62 1.84 5.04
C LYS A 112 -5.75 0.84 4.88
N ALA A 113 -6.68 0.81 5.83
CA ALA A 113 -7.91 0.03 5.78
C ALA A 113 -9.12 0.96 5.64
N TYR A 114 -10.01 0.64 4.73
CA TYR A 114 -11.30 1.30 4.58
C TYR A 114 -12.43 0.30 4.84
N VAL A 115 -13.12 0.43 5.98
CA VAL A 115 -14.14 -0.48 6.44
C VAL A 115 -15.28 0.30 7.10
N ASN A 116 -16.52 0.01 6.76
CA ASN A 116 -17.72 0.58 7.41
C ASN A 116 -17.72 2.12 7.47
N ASN A 117 -17.28 2.79 6.41
CA ASN A 117 -17.07 4.25 6.39
C ASN A 117 -16.04 4.77 7.40
N HIS A 118 -15.13 3.92 7.87
CA HIS A 118 -13.94 4.30 8.60
C HIS A 118 -12.70 4.10 7.73
N LEU A 119 -11.81 5.08 7.70
CA LEU A 119 -10.49 4.95 7.12
C LEU A 119 -9.46 4.96 8.24
N CYS A 120 -8.83 3.81 8.45
CA CYS A 120 -7.83 3.61 9.49
C CYS A 120 -6.44 3.51 8.87
N PHE A 121 -5.46 4.18 9.46
CA PHE A 121 -4.07 4.16 9.00
C PHE A 121 -3.10 4.56 10.11
N THR A 122 -1.82 4.29 9.89
CA THR A 122 -0.74 4.79 10.74
C THR A 122 -0.01 5.94 10.08
N SER A 123 0.44 6.89 10.89
CA SER A 123 1.25 8.02 10.46
C SER A 123 2.38 8.25 11.45
N SER A 124 3.56 8.60 10.94
CA SER A 124 4.67 9.03 11.77
C SER A 124 4.73 10.56 11.81
N THR A 125 5.00 11.11 12.98
CA THR A 125 5.23 12.54 13.20
C THR A 125 6.59 12.77 13.86
N GLY A 126 7.17 13.94 13.63
CA GLY A 126 8.50 14.29 14.13
C GLY A 126 9.60 14.05 13.11
N ASP A 127 10.86 14.18 13.55
CA ASP A 127 12.00 13.95 12.68
C ASP A 127 12.17 12.45 12.39
N ILE A 128 12.18 12.10 11.12
CA ILE A 128 12.29 10.71 10.66
C ILE A 128 13.66 10.09 11.04
N THR A 129 14.66 10.93 11.24
CA THR A 129 16.03 10.50 11.62
C THR A 129 16.22 10.39 13.12
N ASP A 130 15.29 10.91 13.91
CA ASP A 130 15.34 10.91 15.37
C ASP A 130 14.30 9.92 15.92
N GLU A 131 14.72 8.67 16.09
CA GLU A 131 13.83 7.60 16.56
C GLU A 131 13.26 7.87 17.96
N GLU A 132 14.01 8.56 18.84
CA GLU A 132 13.56 8.86 20.21
C GLU A 132 12.45 9.92 20.24
N ASN A 133 12.46 10.84 19.29
CA ASN A 133 11.48 11.92 19.20
C ASN A 133 10.39 11.69 18.15
N ARG A 134 10.51 10.63 17.36
CA ARG A 134 9.46 10.22 16.45
C ARG A 134 8.26 9.70 17.24
N THR A 135 7.07 10.07 16.80
CA THR A 135 5.81 9.58 17.35
C THR A 135 5.05 8.84 16.24
N LEU A 136 4.61 7.63 16.53
CA LEU A 136 3.70 6.87 15.69
C LEU A 136 2.28 7.10 16.17
N GLU A 137 1.39 7.43 15.25
CA GLU A 137 -0.03 7.65 15.52
C GLU A 137 -0.87 6.65 14.74
N PHE A 138 -1.86 6.06 15.38
CA PHE A 138 -2.94 5.35 14.70
C PHE A 138 -4.16 6.26 14.61
N ILE A 139 -4.63 6.45 13.39
CA ILE A 139 -5.65 7.42 13.06
C ILE A 139 -6.87 6.72 12.50
N ASP A 140 -8.03 7.10 12.98
CA ASP A 140 -9.34 6.71 12.49
C ASP A 140 -10.10 7.93 11.97
N ILE A 141 -10.48 7.89 10.70
CA ILE A 141 -11.36 8.87 10.08
C ILE A 141 -12.75 8.28 9.96
N ASP A 142 -13.67 8.73 10.80
CA ASP A 142 -15.11 8.43 10.71
C ASP A 142 -15.73 9.29 9.59
N LEU A 143 -16.00 8.68 8.44
CA LEU A 143 -16.55 9.38 7.28
C LEU A 143 -18.04 9.67 7.39
N ASN A 144 -18.77 9.05 8.32
CA ASN A 144 -20.15 9.40 8.59
C ASN A 144 -20.21 10.75 9.31
N LYS A 145 -19.22 11.05 10.14
CA LYS A 145 -19.10 12.31 10.88
C LYS A 145 -18.13 13.30 10.23
N ASN A 146 -17.40 12.90 9.19
CA ASN A 146 -16.28 13.65 8.61
C ASN A 146 -15.29 14.12 9.69
N LYS A 147 -14.90 13.21 10.57
CA LYS A 147 -14.03 13.50 11.71
C LYS A 147 -12.83 12.58 11.76
N MET A 148 -11.66 13.17 11.87
CA MET A 148 -10.40 12.48 12.11
C MET A 148 -10.10 12.45 13.62
N THR A 149 -9.66 11.30 14.13
CA THR A 149 -9.32 11.09 15.53
C THR A 149 -7.99 10.31 15.60
N THR A 150 -7.04 10.83 16.38
CA THR A 150 -5.88 10.03 16.80
C THR A 150 -6.34 9.13 17.95
N VAL A 151 -6.39 7.83 17.67
CA VAL A 151 -6.85 6.82 18.63
C VAL A 151 -5.73 6.43 19.59
N PHE A 152 -4.53 6.39 19.04
CA PHE A 152 -3.33 5.94 19.77
C PHE A 152 -2.13 6.73 19.29
N SER A 153 -1.21 7.05 20.21
CA SER A 153 0.05 7.73 19.95
C SER A 153 1.14 7.13 20.83
N ASP A 154 2.25 6.73 20.24
CA ASP A 154 3.39 6.14 20.94
C ASP A 154 4.71 6.79 20.52
N LYS A 155 5.55 7.12 21.50
CA LYS A 155 6.89 7.67 21.26
C LYS A 155 7.90 6.54 21.06
N GLY A 156 8.75 6.70 20.06
CA GLY A 156 9.82 5.74 19.76
C GLY A 156 9.31 4.38 19.27
N GLY A 157 8.00 4.25 19.05
CA GLY A 157 7.38 3.02 18.61
C GLY A 157 7.81 2.66 17.18
N PHE A 158 8.02 1.36 16.94
CA PHE A 158 8.13 0.85 15.59
C PHE A 158 6.80 1.04 14.85
N PRO A 159 6.85 1.37 13.56
CA PRO A 159 5.64 1.49 12.79
C PRO A 159 4.84 0.19 12.82
N TYR A 160 3.53 0.30 12.86
CA TYR A 160 2.66 -0.83 12.54
C TYR A 160 2.96 -1.24 11.10
N ASP A 161 3.42 -2.47 10.88
CA ASP A 161 3.85 -2.92 9.56
C ASP A 161 2.70 -3.04 8.59
N THR A 162 1.49 -3.28 9.09
CA THR A 162 0.31 -3.51 8.26
C THR A 162 -0.94 -3.00 8.95
N VAL A 163 -1.75 -2.27 8.18
CA VAL A 163 -3.15 -2.00 8.49
C VAL A 163 -3.97 -2.54 7.33
N THR A 164 -4.79 -3.54 7.57
CA THR A 164 -5.66 -4.12 6.55
C THR A 164 -7.09 -4.21 7.04
N GLY A 165 -8.05 -4.25 6.14
CA GLY A 165 -9.44 -4.33 6.52
C GLY A 165 -10.29 -4.97 5.43
N ALA A 166 -11.26 -5.76 5.87
CA ALA A 166 -12.33 -6.27 5.03
C ALA A 166 -13.50 -6.67 5.91
N ASP A 167 -14.69 -6.69 5.33
CA ASP A 167 -15.93 -6.98 6.03
C ASP A 167 -16.14 -5.96 7.18
N ASN A 168 -16.08 -6.40 8.44
CA ASN A 168 -16.17 -5.54 9.63
C ASN A 168 -14.85 -5.51 10.42
N LEU A 169 -13.77 -6.02 9.83
CA LEU A 169 -12.50 -6.19 10.52
C LEU A 169 -11.52 -5.10 10.09
N VAL A 170 -10.86 -4.48 11.07
CA VAL A 170 -9.63 -3.71 10.87
C VAL A 170 -8.54 -4.43 11.66
N ILE A 171 -7.55 -4.97 10.97
CA ILE A 171 -6.46 -5.74 11.54
C ILE A 171 -5.16 -4.97 11.39
N ILE A 172 -4.38 -4.96 12.47
CA ILE A 172 -3.12 -4.25 12.57
C ILE A 172 -2.05 -5.22 13.02
N THR A 173 -0.88 -5.18 12.40
CA THR A 173 0.32 -5.81 12.96
C THR A 173 1.13 -4.77 13.68
N LYS A 174 1.61 -5.10 14.89
CA LYS A 174 2.46 -4.25 15.71
C LYS A 174 3.77 -4.96 15.96
N VAL A 175 4.86 -4.34 15.56
CA VAL A 175 6.21 -4.81 15.90
C VAL A 175 6.53 -4.40 17.33
N LEU A 176 7.00 -5.34 18.13
CA LEU A 176 7.40 -5.18 19.51
C LEU A 176 8.86 -5.64 19.67
N ASP A 177 9.50 -5.26 20.78
CA ASP A 177 10.92 -5.61 21.04
C ASP A 177 11.24 -7.11 20.93
N ASN A 178 10.26 -7.98 21.17
CA ASN A 178 10.46 -9.43 21.20
C ASN A 178 9.46 -10.18 20.31
N GLY A 179 8.88 -9.53 19.32
CA GLY A 179 7.97 -10.22 18.41
C GLY A 179 6.97 -9.33 17.69
N THR A 180 5.94 -9.96 17.13
CA THR A 180 4.90 -9.27 16.39
C THR A 180 3.53 -9.60 16.99
N SER A 181 2.74 -8.59 17.29
CA SER A 181 1.34 -8.73 17.72
C SER A 181 0.40 -8.50 16.55
N LEU A 182 -0.61 -9.35 16.42
CA LEU A 182 -1.76 -9.15 15.55
C LEU A 182 -2.90 -8.64 16.40
N GLU A 183 -3.45 -7.48 16.06
CA GLU A 183 -4.50 -6.84 16.83
C GLU A 183 -5.71 -6.52 15.96
N LEU A 184 -6.90 -6.71 16.51
CA LEU A 184 -8.16 -6.28 15.95
C LEU A 184 -8.52 -4.90 16.53
N TYR A 185 -8.81 -3.95 15.68
CA TYR A 185 -9.35 -2.65 16.05
C TYR A 185 -10.85 -2.61 15.81
N ASP A 186 -11.59 -2.24 16.85
CA ASP A 186 -13.04 -2.01 16.79
C ASP A 186 -13.31 -0.52 16.58
N THR A 187 -13.85 -0.18 15.42
CA THR A 187 -14.14 1.21 15.04
C THR A 187 -15.26 1.86 15.87
N GLU A 188 -16.16 1.07 16.45
CA GLU A 188 -17.25 1.60 17.27
C GLU A 188 -16.78 1.94 18.69
N THR A 189 -16.00 1.07 19.30
CA THR A 189 -15.51 1.24 20.68
C THR A 189 -14.16 1.92 20.75
N GLN A 190 -13.46 2.03 19.62
CA GLN A 190 -12.09 2.54 19.49
C GLN A 190 -11.09 1.79 20.38
N LYS A 191 -11.25 0.47 20.47
CA LYS A 191 -10.41 -0.41 21.30
C LYS A 191 -9.69 -1.45 20.45
N PHE A 192 -8.51 -1.82 20.94
CA PHE A 192 -7.71 -2.91 20.37
C PHE A 192 -7.91 -4.20 21.18
N LYS A 193 -7.92 -5.32 20.46
CA LYS A 193 -7.91 -6.66 21.04
C LYS A 193 -6.79 -7.45 20.37
N GLN A 194 -5.85 -7.96 21.16
CA GLN A 194 -4.82 -8.86 20.66
C GLN A 194 -5.45 -10.18 20.19
N LEU A 195 -5.15 -10.55 18.96
CA LEU A 195 -5.59 -11.80 18.34
C LEU A 195 -4.53 -12.89 18.43
N LYS A 196 -3.27 -12.53 18.16
CA LYS A 196 -2.13 -13.45 18.11
C LYS A 196 -0.86 -12.70 18.45
N TYR A 197 0.10 -13.43 19.01
CA TYR A 197 1.46 -12.95 19.23
C TYR A 197 2.44 -13.99 18.73
N LEU A 198 3.46 -13.55 17.98
CA LEU A 198 4.58 -14.38 17.55
C LEU A 198 5.85 -13.84 18.19
N GLU A 199 6.62 -14.73 18.79
CA GLU A 199 7.89 -14.39 19.45
C GLU A 199 9.02 -14.32 18.41
N PHE A 200 9.88 -13.33 18.60
CA PHE A 200 11.10 -13.16 17.82
C PHE A 200 12.24 -12.71 18.73
N ASP A 201 13.35 -13.43 18.70
CA ASP A 201 14.56 -13.08 19.42
C ASP A 201 15.47 -12.21 18.53
N ASP A 202 15.41 -10.91 18.70
CA ASP A 202 16.21 -9.95 17.94
C ASP A 202 17.71 -10.21 18.03
N LYS A 203 18.19 -10.66 19.18
CA LYS A 203 19.65 -10.84 19.43
C LYS A 203 20.23 -11.99 18.60
N ASN A 204 19.43 -13.04 18.43
CA ASN A 204 19.84 -14.22 17.69
C ASN A 204 19.23 -14.28 16.29
N SER A 205 18.31 -13.36 15.98
CA SER A 205 17.54 -13.34 14.73
C SER A 205 16.81 -14.67 14.49
N ILE A 206 16.12 -15.17 15.53
CA ILE A 206 15.39 -16.45 15.50
C ILE A 206 13.94 -16.20 15.92
N GLY A 207 13.01 -16.82 15.22
CA GLY A 207 11.60 -16.76 15.53
C GLY A 207 10.75 -16.34 14.34
N GLU A 208 9.48 -16.10 14.62
CA GLU A 208 8.47 -15.82 13.60
C GLU A 208 8.02 -14.36 13.65
N THR A 209 7.86 -13.75 12.47
CA THR A 209 7.30 -12.40 12.33
C THR A 209 6.17 -12.38 11.32
N ILE A 210 5.11 -11.61 11.61
CA ILE A 210 4.03 -11.37 10.65
C ILE A 210 4.46 -10.24 9.71
N ARG A 211 4.54 -10.51 8.43
CA ARG A 211 4.96 -9.54 7.40
C ARG A 211 3.79 -8.80 6.76
N LYS A 212 2.68 -9.50 6.51
CA LYS A 212 1.45 -8.94 5.94
C LYS A 212 0.24 -9.78 6.35
N VAL A 213 -0.94 -9.19 6.16
CA VAL A 213 -2.22 -9.82 6.42
C VAL A 213 -3.12 -9.65 5.21
N SER A 214 -3.82 -10.70 4.83
CA SER A 214 -4.88 -10.68 3.83
C SER A 214 -6.17 -11.23 4.43
N ILE A 215 -7.30 -10.65 4.08
CA ILE A 215 -8.62 -11.09 4.55
C ILE A 215 -9.45 -11.48 3.34
N ASP A 216 -9.90 -12.73 3.32
CA ASP A 216 -10.88 -13.20 2.33
C ASP A 216 -12.26 -13.20 2.96
N LYS A 217 -13.04 -12.18 2.61
CA LYS A 217 -14.42 -12.00 3.07
C LYS A 217 -15.35 -13.14 2.65
N SER A 218 -15.14 -13.72 1.47
CA SER A 218 -16.02 -14.76 0.92
C SER A 218 -15.91 -16.08 1.70
N THR A 219 -14.70 -16.43 2.13
CA THR A 219 -14.41 -17.64 2.89
C THR A 219 -14.33 -17.39 4.39
N LYS A 220 -14.41 -16.12 4.83
CA LYS A 220 -14.20 -15.72 6.24
C LYS A 220 -12.84 -16.16 6.76
N THR A 221 -11.78 -15.96 5.95
CA THR A 221 -10.42 -16.39 6.27
C THR A 221 -9.51 -15.20 6.44
N ILE A 222 -8.69 -15.24 7.49
CA ILE A 222 -7.56 -14.34 7.73
C ILE A 222 -6.29 -15.12 7.38
N SER A 223 -5.49 -14.58 6.49
CA SER A 223 -4.23 -15.16 6.04
C SER A 223 -3.05 -14.29 6.47
N LEU A 224 -2.11 -14.88 7.18
CA LEU A 224 -0.90 -14.22 7.65
C LEU A 224 0.27 -14.65 6.75
N LEU A 225 1.01 -13.68 6.24
CA LEU A 225 2.32 -13.91 5.66
C LEU A 225 3.33 -13.90 6.80
N VAL A 226 3.91 -15.06 7.10
CA VAL A 226 4.83 -15.25 8.22
C VAL A 226 6.24 -15.55 7.68
N LEU A 227 7.21 -14.76 8.13
CA LEU A 227 8.61 -15.06 7.96
C LEU A 227 9.09 -15.80 9.21
N ASP A 228 9.61 -17.01 9.02
CA ASP A 228 10.19 -17.85 10.06
C ASP A 228 11.71 -17.87 9.91
N CYS A 229 12.41 -17.19 10.79
CA CYS A 229 13.86 -17.13 10.86
C CYS A 229 14.39 -18.26 11.72
N ILE A 230 14.95 -19.29 11.09
CA ILE A 230 15.50 -20.48 11.76
C ILE A 230 16.90 -20.21 12.31
N SER A 231 17.64 -19.37 11.61
CA SER A 231 18.98 -18.89 11.99
C SER A 231 19.27 -17.57 11.30
N GLN A 232 20.44 -16.96 11.59
CA GLN A 232 20.86 -15.72 10.92
C GLN A 232 20.94 -15.82 9.39
N ASN A 233 21.08 -17.04 8.86
CA ASN A 233 21.28 -17.29 7.44
C ASN A 233 20.23 -18.22 6.82
N GLU A 234 19.19 -18.56 7.58
CA GLU A 234 18.15 -19.46 7.12
C GLU A 234 16.79 -18.96 7.53
N ALA A 235 15.94 -18.72 6.56
CA ALA A 235 14.57 -18.30 6.76
C ALA A 235 13.63 -19.04 5.81
N SER A 236 12.40 -19.23 6.24
CA SER A 236 11.30 -19.70 5.40
C SER A 236 10.16 -18.70 5.37
N LEU A 237 9.40 -18.69 4.30
CA LEU A 237 8.22 -17.86 4.15
C LEU A 237 6.99 -18.76 4.01
N LYS A 238 5.99 -18.51 4.85
CA LYS A 238 4.77 -19.31 4.87
C LYS A 238 3.51 -18.47 4.93
N ILE A 239 2.41 -19.02 4.43
CA ILE A 239 1.06 -18.48 4.65
C ILE A 239 0.40 -19.33 5.71
N GLU A 240 -0.05 -18.71 6.79
CA GLU A 240 -0.90 -19.35 7.79
C GLU A 240 -2.33 -18.81 7.66
N THR A 241 -3.31 -19.71 7.61
CA THR A 241 -4.72 -19.33 7.48
C THR A 241 -5.50 -19.65 8.75
N TYR A 242 -6.40 -18.73 9.08
CA TYR A 242 -7.24 -18.74 10.27
C TYR A 242 -8.67 -18.38 9.89
N ASP A 243 -9.67 -18.89 10.62
CA ASP A 243 -11.00 -18.32 10.56
C ASP A 243 -11.08 -16.97 11.33
N TYR A 244 -12.24 -16.32 11.31
CA TYR A 244 -12.43 -15.04 12.01
C TYR A 244 -12.39 -15.14 13.54
N ASP A 245 -12.52 -16.34 14.10
CA ASP A 245 -12.34 -16.62 15.51
C ASP A 245 -10.87 -16.96 15.88
N MET A 246 -9.96 -16.84 14.91
CA MET A 246 -8.53 -17.17 15.03
C MET A 246 -8.24 -18.65 15.27
N ASN A 247 -9.13 -19.54 14.86
CA ASN A 247 -8.81 -20.96 14.82
C ASN A 247 -7.92 -21.24 13.61
N PHE A 248 -6.76 -21.85 13.86
CA PHE A 248 -5.82 -22.24 12.82
C PHE A 248 -6.48 -23.26 11.87
N GLN A 249 -6.32 -23.01 10.57
CA GLN A 249 -6.84 -23.88 9.53
C GLN A 249 -5.73 -24.63 8.81
N LYS A 250 -4.74 -23.90 8.28
CA LYS A 250 -3.70 -24.48 7.44
C LYS A 250 -2.45 -23.61 7.36
N SER A 251 -1.31 -24.25 7.04
CA SER A 251 -0.07 -23.57 6.71
C SER A 251 0.47 -24.07 5.37
N TYR A 252 1.01 -23.14 4.58
CA TYR A 252 1.60 -23.41 3.27
C TYR A 252 2.99 -22.83 3.21
N ASP A 253 4.00 -23.63 2.89
CA ASP A 253 5.33 -23.14 2.59
C ASP A 253 5.33 -22.49 1.19
N ILE A 254 5.74 -21.25 1.13
CA ILE A 254 5.85 -20.46 -0.11
C ILE A 254 7.27 -19.94 -0.34
N SER A 255 8.26 -20.53 0.31
CA SER A 255 9.68 -20.09 0.17
C SER A 255 10.19 -20.17 -1.26
N ASN A 256 9.58 -21.00 -2.11
CA ASN A 256 9.89 -21.08 -3.54
C ASN A 256 9.37 -19.88 -4.36
N ILE A 257 8.83 -18.84 -3.73
CA ILE A 257 8.44 -17.59 -4.41
C ILE A 257 9.64 -16.90 -5.06
N SER A 258 10.83 -17.03 -4.45
CA SER A 258 12.10 -16.57 -4.98
C SER A 258 13.18 -17.64 -4.79
N ASP A 259 14.13 -17.71 -5.72
CA ASP A 259 15.32 -18.54 -5.62
C ASP A 259 16.41 -17.87 -4.75
N ASP A 260 16.29 -16.56 -4.49
CA ASP A 260 17.17 -15.80 -3.61
C ASP A 260 16.52 -15.63 -2.23
N SER A 261 17.12 -16.26 -1.22
CA SER A 261 16.64 -16.17 0.17
C SER A 261 16.64 -14.73 0.72
N ASN A 262 17.53 -13.86 0.21
CA ASN A 262 17.54 -12.45 0.60
C ASN A 262 16.29 -11.70 0.14
N GLU A 263 15.65 -12.13 -0.96
CA GLU A 263 14.42 -11.53 -1.42
C GLU A 263 13.22 -11.85 -0.51
N LEU A 264 13.25 -12.97 0.20
CA LEU A 264 12.17 -13.36 1.12
C LEU A 264 11.99 -12.36 2.27
N ILE A 265 13.08 -11.71 2.67
CA ILE A 265 13.08 -10.74 3.77
C ILE A 265 12.79 -9.30 3.34
N GLN A 266 12.76 -9.02 2.03
CA GLN A 266 12.47 -7.68 1.51
C GLN A 266 11.07 -7.22 1.88
N GLY A 267 10.90 -5.91 1.97
CA GLY A 267 9.62 -5.31 2.29
C GLY A 267 8.51 -5.72 1.31
N VAL A 268 7.40 -6.22 1.83
CA VAL A 268 6.26 -6.67 1.03
C VAL A 268 5.35 -5.49 0.74
N GLN A 269 5.11 -5.19 -0.53
CA GLN A 269 4.19 -4.15 -0.98
C GLN A 269 2.76 -4.67 -1.11
N VAL A 270 2.60 -5.83 -1.75
CA VAL A 270 1.30 -6.47 -1.97
C VAL A 270 1.34 -7.91 -1.47
N PHE A 271 0.34 -8.26 -0.70
CA PHE A 271 0.04 -9.63 -0.29
C PHE A 271 -1.47 -9.81 -0.27
N ASP A 272 -1.99 -10.49 -1.27
CA ASP A 272 -3.39 -10.90 -1.31
C ASP A 272 -3.43 -12.42 -1.48
N PHE A 273 -4.09 -13.10 -0.54
CA PHE A 273 -4.31 -14.53 -0.60
C PHE A 273 -5.80 -14.82 -0.50
N LYS A 274 -6.39 -15.11 -1.65
CA LYS A 274 -7.83 -15.31 -1.80
C LYS A 274 -8.10 -16.46 -2.75
N ASN A 275 -9.07 -17.28 -2.41
CA ASN A 275 -9.50 -18.41 -3.25
C ASN A 275 -8.33 -19.34 -3.65
N ASN A 276 -7.37 -19.57 -2.74
CA ASN A 276 -6.12 -20.32 -2.94
C ASN A 276 -5.14 -19.69 -3.95
N TYR A 277 -5.38 -18.46 -4.43
CA TYR A 277 -4.45 -17.71 -5.24
C TYR A 277 -3.66 -16.71 -4.40
N LEU A 278 -2.35 -16.65 -4.67
CA LEU A 278 -1.44 -15.69 -4.09
C LEU A 278 -1.09 -14.62 -5.14
N PHE A 279 -1.25 -13.35 -4.74
CA PHE A 279 -0.74 -12.19 -5.45
C PHE A 279 0.28 -11.51 -4.53
N TYR A 280 1.53 -11.54 -4.94
CA TYR A 280 2.65 -11.10 -4.13
C TYR A 280 3.54 -10.14 -4.91
N GLN A 281 3.93 -9.04 -4.27
CA GLN A 281 4.94 -8.11 -4.78
C GLN A 281 5.76 -7.56 -3.62
N ASN A 282 7.08 -7.53 -3.77
CA ASN A 282 7.98 -6.88 -2.81
C ASN A 282 8.72 -5.68 -3.43
N PHE A 283 9.54 -4.99 -2.64
CA PHE A 283 10.31 -3.84 -3.11
C PHE A 283 11.45 -4.21 -4.07
N SER A 284 11.95 -5.44 -4.02
CA SER A 284 13.07 -5.92 -4.83
C SER A 284 12.70 -6.47 -6.21
N ILE A 285 11.51 -6.18 -6.71
CA ILE A 285 11.03 -6.59 -8.03
C ILE A 285 10.40 -8.00 -8.06
N THR A 286 10.51 -8.81 -6.99
CA THR A 286 9.85 -10.13 -6.99
C THR A 286 8.33 -9.95 -7.06
N ARG A 287 7.75 -10.45 -8.13
CA ARG A 287 6.30 -10.51 -8.35
C ARG A 287 5.91 -11.94 -8.61
N CYS A 288 4.87 -12.40 -7.93
CA CYS A 288 4.38 -13.74 -8.10
C CYS A 288 2.85 -13.74 -8.15
N ILE A 289 2.32 -14.38 -9.17
CA ILE A 289 0.94 -14.84 -9.20
C ILE A 289 1.02 -16.35 -9.14
N GLY A 290 0.46 -16.92 -8.08
CA GLY A 290 0.56 -18.35 -7.85
C GLY A 290 -0.73 -18.93 -7.27
N TYR A 291 -0.80 -20.22 -7.18
CA TYR A 291 -1.90 -20.94 -6.56
C TYR A 291 -1.37 -22.09 -5.70
N ILE A 292 -2.12 -22.42 -4.67
CA ILE A 292 -1.81 -23.57 -3.83
C ILE A 292 -2.40 -24.83 -4.45
N ASP A 293 -1.53 -25.79 -4.77
CA ASP A 293 -1.90 -27.11 -5.23
C ASP A 293 -1.22 -28.16 -4.36
N SER A 294 -2.03 -29.03 -3.74
CA SER A 294 -1.52 -30.09 -2.85
C SER A 294 -0.56 -29.57 -1.78
N ASP A 295 -0.93 -28.44 -1.16
CA ASP A 295 -0.20 -27.73 -0.09
C ASP A 295 1.12 -27.07 -0.52
N LYS A 296 1.36 -26.92 -1.81
CA LYS A 296 2.53 -26.26 -2.37
C LYS A 296 2.14 -25.11 -3.26
N LEU A 297 2.93 -24.05 -3.21
CA LEU A 297 2.80 -22.94 -4.15
C LEU A 297 3.30 -23.40 -5.53
N LYS A 298 2.44 -23.22 -6.52
CA LYS A 298 2.80 -23.29 -7.95
C LYS A 298 2.68 -21.89 -8.54
N LYS A 299 3.74 -21.43 -9.19
CA LYS A 299 3.68 -20.19 -9.96
C LYS A 299 2.74 -20.39 -11.14
N SER A 300 1.92 -19.39 -11.42
CA SER A 300 1.00 -19.43 -12.54
C SER A 300 1.75 -19.13 -13.84
N ASP A 301 1.49 -19.90 -14.89
CA ASP A 301 2.04 -19.67 -16.24
C ASP A 301 1.63 -18.28 -16.78
N ILE A 302 0.52 -17.73 -16.29
CA ILE A 302 0.02 -16.39 -16.61
C ILE A 302 1.02 -15.30 -16.18
N SER A 303 1.85 -15.53 -15.15
CA SER A 303 2.89 -14.57 -14.76
C SER A 303 4.01 -14.44 -15.81
N GLU A 304 4.18 -15.42 -16.69
CA GLU A 304 5.15 -15.37 -17.79
C GLU A 304 4.64 -14.56 -18.98
N ASP A 305 3.31 -14.49 -19.18
CA ASP A 305 2.69 -13.71 -20.26
C ASP A 305 2.66 -12.20 -19.96
N VAL A 306 2.69 -11.84 -18.69
CA VAL A 306 2.77 -10.44 -18.24
C VAL A 306 4.17 -10.20 -17.72
N ASP A 307 5.10 -9.84 -18.56
CA ASP A 307 6.52 -9.67 -18.21
C ASP A 307 6.77 -8.99 -16.83
N ASP A 308 8.00 -8.94 -16.35
CA ASP A 308 8.39 -8.47 -15.01
C ASP A 308 8.04 -6.98 -14.70
N THR A 309 7.31 -6.30 -15.60
CA THR A 309 7.02 -4.85 -15.50
C THR A 309 5.59 -4.51 -15.05
N PHE A 310 4.75 -5.49 -14.75
CA PHE A 310 3.40 -5.23 -14.26
C PHE A 310 3.38 -4.84 -12.77
N SER A 311 2.34 -4.12 -12.36
CA SER A 311 2.03 -3.82 -10.96
C SER A 311 0.76 -4.54 -10.56
N ILE A 312 0.76 -5.11 -9.36
CA ILE A 312 -0.43 -5.73 -8.78
C ILE A 312 -1.24 -4.65 -8.07
N VAL A 313 -2.53 -4.57 -8.38
CA VAL A 313 -3.48 -3.76 -7.61
C VAL A 313 -3.97 -4.61 -6.46
N SER A 314 -3.86 -4.10 -5.23
CA SER A 314 -4.43 -4.80 -4.07
C SER A 314 -5.89 -5.16 -4.34
N ALA A 315 -6.27 -6.38 -4.01
CA ALA A 315 -7.62 -6.85 -4.24
C ALA A 315 -8.63 -5.95 -3.53
N SER A 316 -9.75 -5.73 -4.18
CA SER A 316 -10.87 -5.07 -3.52
C SER A 316 -11.33 -5.88 -2.32
N GLU A 317 -11.59 -5.20 -1.22
CA GLU A 317 -12.12 -5.81 0.01
C GLU A 317 -13.43 -6.59 -0.25
N ASP A 318 -14.15 -6.23 -1.31
CA ASP A 318 -15.47 -6.79 -1.65
C ASP A 318 -15.45 -7.84 -2.77
N ASP A 319 -14.30 -8.13 -3.38
CA ASP A 319 -14.21 -9.11 -4.46
C ASP A 319 -13.01 -10.04 -4.29
N SER A 320 -13.28 -11.33 -4.08
CA SER A 320 -12.27 -12.39 -4.00
C SER A 320 -12.07 -13.16 -5.31
N ASP A 321 -12.98 -12.96 -6.28
CA ASP A 321 -12.98 -13.74 -7.52
C ASP A 321 -12.04 -13.16 -8.58
N THR A 322 -11.77 -11.85 -8.52
CA THR A 322 -10.94 -11.18 -9.52
C THR A 322 -9.88 -10.27 -8.90
N ASN A 323 -8.70 -10.24 -9.52
CA ASN A 323 -7.62 -9.29 -9.21
C ASN A 323 -7.25 -8.49 -10.45
N LEU A 324 -6.81 -7.26 -10.22
CA LEU A 324 -6.34 -6.36 -11.25
C LEU A 324 -4.82 -6.24 -11.23
N LEU A 325 -4.26 -6.18 -12.42
CA LEU A 325 -2.87 -5.81 -12.65
C LEU A 325 -2.85 -4.70 -13.71
N TYR A 326 -1.78 -3.92 -13.73
CA TYR A 326 -1.59 -2.96 -14.81
C TYR A 326 -0.13 -2.88 -15.23
N LYS A 327 0.06 -2.55 -16.49
CA LYS A 327 1.37 -2.25 -17.07
C LYS A 327 1.36 -0.82 -17.57
N ARG A 328 2.36 -0.06 -17.11
CA ARG A 328 2.55 1.33 -17.56
C ARG A 328 3.06 1.35 -18.99
N ALA A 329 2.70 2.40 -19.72
CA ALA A 329 3.36 2.69 -20.99
C ALA A 329 4.88 2.87 -20.75
N GLU A 330 5.67 2.17 -21.53
CA GLU A 330 7.13 2.37 -21.58
C GLU A 330 7.44 3.64 -22.38
N SER A 331 8.61 4.21 -22.18
CA SER A 331 9.05 5.46 -22.83
C SER A 331 8.96 5.47 -24.37
N ASN A 332 8.84 4.31 -24.98
CA ASN A 332 8.66 4.11 -26.42
C ASN A 332 7.28 3.53 -26.82
N SER A 333 6.38 3.31 -25.86
CA SER A 333 5.06 2.77 -26.07
C SER A 333 4.02 3.72 -25.50
N GLU A 334 3.00 4.05 -26.28
CA GLU A 334 1.88 4.90 -25.83
C GLU A 334 0.77 4.06 -25.15
N ASN A 335 0.97 2.74 -24.96
CA ASN A 335 -0.09 1.86 -24.50
C ASN A 335 0.07 1.51 -23.03
N ASN A 336 -0.93 1.87 -22.24
CA ASN A 336 -1.14 1.37 -20.89
C ASN A 336 -2.10 0.18 -20.95
N TYR A 337 -1.82 -0.86 -20.19
CA TYR A 337 -2.64 -2.06 -20.14
C TYR A 337 -3.20 -2.29 -18.75
N ILE A 338 -4.44 -2.76 -18.67
CA ILE A 338 -5.07 -3.25 -17.46
C ILE A 338 -5.43 -4.71 -17.70
N TYR A 339 -5.08 -5.56 -16.77
CA TYR A 339 -5.36 -6.98 -16.80
C TYR A 339 -6.35 -7.34 -15.69
N LEU A 340 -7.32 -8.18 -16.03
CA LEU A 340 -8.26 -8.74 -15.07
C LEU A 340 -8.02 -10.24 -14.97
N PHE A 341 -7.55 -10.68 -13.82
CA PHE A 341 -7.37 -12.08 -13.50
C PHE A 341 -8.59 -12.62 -12.76
N ASP A 342 -9.20 -13.66 -13.31
CA ASP A 342 -10.32 -14.38 -12.70
C ASP A 342 -9.79 -15.63 -11.99
N THR A 343 -9.83 -15.67 -10.67
CA THR A 343 -9.33 -16.78 -9.85
C THR A 343 -10.20 -18.03 -9.95
N THR A 344 -11.48 -17.88 -10.28
CA THR A 344 -12.42 -18.99 -10.41
C THR A 344 -12.26 -19.72 -11.75
N ASN A 345 -12.19 -18.94 -12.85
CA ASN A 345 -12.07 -19.49 -14.19
C ASN A 345 -10.60 -19.69 -14.61
N LYS A 346 -9.65 -19.20 -13.82
CA LYS A 346 -8.22 -19.26 -14.11
C LYS A 346 -7.86 -18.61 -15.45
N THR A 347 -8.48 -17.49 -15.74
CA THR A 347 -8.32 -16.76 -17.01
C THR A 347 -7.87 -15.34 -16.75
N MET A 348 -7.07 -14.81 -17.67
CA MET A 348 -6.69 -13.41 -17.70
C MET A 348 -7.22 -12.76 -18.96
N LYS A 349 -7.77 -11.57 -18.82
CA LYS A 349 -8.20 -10.72 -19.91
C LYS A 349 -7.45 -9.40 -19.86
N GLU A 350 -7.24 -8.78 -21.00
CA GLU A 350 -6.57 -7.49 -21.07
C GLU A 350 -7.44 -6.41 -21.71
N THR A 351 -7.15 -5.17 -21.38
CA THR A 351 -7.68 -4.00 -22.07
C THR A 351 -6.63 -2.91 -22.13
N LYS A 352 -6.70 -2.07 -23.15
CA LYS A 352 -5.88 -0.85 -23.21
C LYS A 352 -6.63 0.28 -22.52
N PHE A 353 -5.90 1.03 -21.70
CA PHE A 353 -6.41 2.24 -21.08
C PHE A 353 -5.53 3.42 -21.46
N ASN A 354 -5.87 4.08 -22.55
CA ASN A 354 -5.19 5.27 -23.04
C ASN A 354 -6.16 6.45 -23.02
N ILE A 355 -5.60 7.63 -22.78
CA ILE A 355 -6.32 8.89 -22.94
C ILE A 355 -5.95 9.50 -24.29
N GLU A 356 -6.80 10.39 -24.82
CA GLU A 356 -6.55 11.02 -26.14
C GLU A 356 -5.24 11.82 -26.20
N GLU A 357 -4.87 12.43 -25.08
CA GLU A 357 -3.64 13.21 -24.97
C GLU A 357 -2.44 12.30 -24.73
N LYS A 358 -1.39 12.50 -25.52
CA LYS A 358 -0.14 11.74 -25.42
C LYS A 358 0.68 12.14 -24.20
N GLY A 359 1.59 11.25 -23.79
CA GLY A 359 2.53 11.54 -22.72
C GLY A 359 1.96 11.27 -21.32
N TYR A 360 0.97 10.40 -21.20
CA TYR A 360 0.44 9.95 -19.91
C TYR A 360 0.65 8.45 -19.69
N THR A 361 1.00 8.11 -18.45
CA THR A 361 1.12 6.72 -18.02
C THR A 361 0.27 6.47 -16.76
N ILE A 362 -0.15 5.24 -16.55
CA ILE A 362 -0.87 4.86 -15.33
C ILE A 362 0.06 5.07 -14.12
N GLY A 363 -0.30 6.00 -13.24
CA GLY A 363 0.37 6.25 -11.96
C GLY A 363 -0.10 5.31 -10.84
N GLY A 364 -1.32 4.80 -10.94
CA GLY A 364 -1.90 3.87 -9.99
C GLY A 364 -3.36 3.56 -10.30
N ILE A 365 -3.81 2.42 -9.80
CA ILE A 365 -5.22 2.00 -9.88
C ILE A 365 -5.68 1.65 -8.47
N SER A 366 -6.90 2.04 -8.14
CA SER A 366 -7.61 1.64 -6.94
C SER A 366 -8.98 1.10 -7.33
N ARG A 367 -9.50 0.14 -6.57
CA ARG A 367 -10.79 -0.49 -6.80
C ARG A 367 -11.59 -0.56 -5.50
N ILE A 368 -12.86 -0.22 -5.57
CA ILE A 368 -13.82 -0.39 -4.48
C ILE A 368 -15.02 -1.19 -4.99
N GLY A 369 -15.43 -2.14 -4.18
CA GLY A 369 -16.45 -3.09 -4.61
C GLY A 369 -16.01 -3.87 -5.85
N LYS A 370 -16.96 -4.44 -6.57
CA LYS A 370 -16.65 -5.25 -7.75
C LYS A 370 -16.30 -4.42 -8.98
N ASP A 371 -16.81 -3.20 -9.08
CA ASP A 371 -16.91 -2.49 -10.36
C ASP A 371 -16.29 -1.08 -10.37
N ASN A 372 -16.15 -0.42 -9.23
CA ASN A 372 -15.74 0.98 -9.21
C ASN A 372 -14.21 1.15 -9.22
N LEU A 373 -13.68 1.79 -10.24
CA LEU A 373 -12.25 2.07 -10.41
C LEU A 373 -11.96 3.56 -10.25
N MET A 374 -10.81 3.84 -9.66
CA MET A 374 -10.15 5.14 -9.71
C MET A 374 -8.76 4.91 -10.32
N ILE A 375 -8.51 5.55 -11.47
CA ILE A 375 -7.26 5.41 -12.22
C ILE A 375 -6.54 6.76 -12.20
N LEU A 376 -5.32 6.78 -11.68
CA LEU A 376 -4.44 7.92 -11.76
C LEU A 376 -3.62 7.84 -13.04
N MET A 377 -3.71 8.88 -13.87
CA MET A 377 -2.85 9.09 -15.02
C MET A 377 -1.87 10.23 -14.71
N SER A 378 -0.61 9.91 -14.75
CA SER A 378 0.47 10.88 -14.50
C SER A 378 1.16 11.23 -15.81
N PRO A 379 1.60 12.49 -16.00
CA PRO A 379 2.44 12.85 -17.11
C PRO A 379 3.71 11.99 -17.12
N ASP A 380 4.12 11.53 -18.30
CA ASP A 380 5.43 10.90 -18.46
C ASP A 380 6.52 11.96 -18.28
N ASN A 381 7.34 11.81 -17.23
CA ASN A 381 8.39 12.76 -16.86
C ASN A 381 9.61 12.75 -17.80
N ALA A 382 9.56 12.04 -18.92
CA ALA A 382 10.66 12.00 -19.89
C ALA A 382 11.06 13.39 -20.40
N ASP A 383 10.11 14.34 -20.41
CA ASP A 383 10.37 15.75 -20.67
C ASP A 383 10.03 16.60 -19.43
N LYS A 384 11.04 17.01 -18.66
CA LYS A 384 10.95 17.87 -17.46
C LYS A 384 10.29 19.26 -17.66
N LYS A 385 9.52 19.46 -18.72
CA LYS A 385 8.87 20.71 -19.12
C LYS A 385 7.37 20.61 -19.38
N SER A 386 6.71 19.49 -19.02
CA SER A 386 5.28 19.43 -19.26
C SER A 386 4.52 20.14 -18.13
N ASP A 387 3.87 21.25 -18.45
CA ASP A 387 2.85 21.90 -17.62
C ASP A 387 1.57 21.04 -17.52
N LEU A 388 1.68 19.74 -17.76
CA LEU A 388 0.55 18.81 -17.78
C LEU A 388 0.14 18.44 -16.35
N ASN A 389 -1.14 18.53 -16.08
CA ASN A 389 -1.70 18.14 -14.80
C ASN A 389 -1.90 16.62 -14.74
N SER A 390 -1.69 16.00 -13.59
CA SER A 390 -2.16 14.63 -13.34
C SER A 390 -3.67 14.55 -13.46
N ARG A 391 -4.19 13.37 -13.83
CA ARG A 391 -5.62 13.17 -14.05
C ARG A 391 -6.13 11.97 -13.26
N ILE A 392 -7.28 12.13 -12.64
CA ILE A 392 -7.97 11.09 -11.87
C ILE A 392 -9.23 10.71 -12.65
N TYR A 393 -9.30 9.46 -13.07
CA TYR A 393 -10.44 8.92 -13.79
C TYR A 393 -11.27 8.02 -12.88
N PHE A 394 -12.54 8.33 -12.75
CA PHE A 394 -13.55 7.43 -12.20
C PHE A 394 -14.28 6.73 -13.32
N THR A 395 -14.26 5.42 -13.31
CA THR A 395 -14.91 4.58 -14.31
C THR A 395 -15.35 3.26 -13.70
N LYS A 396 -16.11 2.48 -14.44
CA LYS A 396 -16.49 1.14 -14.02
C LYS A 396 -15.64 0.10 -14.75
N LEU A 397 -15.34 -0.99 -14.04
CA LEU A 397 -14.66 -2.15 -14.63
C LEU A 397 -15.46 -2.70 -15.79
N SER A 398 -16.80 -2.75 -15.65
CA SER A 398 -17.74 -3.19 -16.70
C SER A 398 -17.76 -2.30 -17.95
N ASP A 399 -17.30 -1.05 -17.85
CA ASP A 399 -17.20 -0.14 -18.99
C ASP A 399 -15.88 -0.33 -19.78
N LEU A 400 -14.94 -1.11 -19.25
CA LEU A 400 -13.70 -1.44 -19.92
C LEU A 400 -13.87 -2.67 -20.81
N ASN A 401 -13.41 -2.57 -22.06
CA ASN A 401 -13.54 -3.64 -23.06
C ASN A 401 -12.40 -4.65 -22.93
N PHE A 402 -12.51 -5.58 -21.99
CA PHE A 402 -11.55 -6.68 -21.82
C PHE A 402 -11.71 -7.73 -22.93
N GLN A 403 -10.58 -8.16 -23.50
CA GLN A 403 -10.51 -9.19 -24.55
C GLN A 403 -9.79 -10.43 -24.02
#